data_fc8e9b7ff55927cc2615d451d7b81ee8
#
_entry.id   fc8e9b7ff55927cc2615d451d7b81ee8
#
_cell.length_a   1.000
_cell.length_b   1.000
_cell.length_c   1.000
_cell.angle_alpha   90.00
_cell.angle_beta   90.00
_cell.angle_gamma   90.00
#
_symmetry.space_group_name_H-M   'P 1'
#
loop_
_entity.id
_entity.type
_entity.pdbx_description
1 polymer ?
#
loop_
_entity_poly.entity_id
_entity_poly.type
_entity_poly.pdbx_seq_one_letter_code
_entity_poly.pdbx_strand_id
1 'polypeptide(L)'
;MSLIEKKINIDLLQSKNELIISQKEGKTFVLDPIRKKKILLQPEELVRQLMIQWLIQKTDFNRNNIQVEKLIKINHLSRRFDIVVYDKNIQPYILIECKAPDIRISQSTFDQIAVYNMTLSAPFLIVTNRLET
;
A
#
# COMPACT_ATOMS: atom_id res chain seq x y z
N MET A 1 -11.85 -20.52 -5.73
CA MET A 1 -12.14 -19.78 -4.49
C MET A 1 -12.70 -18.41 -4.85
N SER A 2 -13.84 -18.07 -4.35
CA SER A 2 -14.42 -16.76 -4.59
C SER A 2 -13.82 -15.74 -3.63
N LEU A 3 -13.49 -14.58 -4.16
CA LEU A 3 -13.09 -13.45 -3.34
C LEU A 3 -14.35 -12.74 -2.84
N ILE A 4 -14.37 -12.46 -1.55
CA ILE A 4 -15.43 -11.64 -0.97
C ILE A 4 -14.94 -10.21 -0.95
N GLU A 5 -15.59 -9.38 -1.74
CA GLU A 5 -15.32 -7.96 -1.76
C GLU A 5 -16.12 -7.30 -0.64
N LYS A 6 -15.42 -6.53 0.18
CA LYS A 6 -16.03 -5.84 1.29
C LYS A 6 -15.43 -4.45 1.42
N LYS A 7 -16.28 -3.44 1.50
CA LYS A 7 -15.83 -2.10 1.82
C LYS A 7 -15.63 -2.00 3.32
N ILE A 8 -14.44 -1.59 3.72
CA ILE A 8 -14.13 -1.31 5.11
C ILE A 8 -13.82 0.17 5.28
N ASN A 9 -14.07 0.67 6.47
CA ASN A 9 -13.92 2.08 6.75
C ASN A 9 -12.60 2.30 7.50
N ILE A 10 -11.55 2.61 6.76
CA ILE A 10 -10.25 2.95 7.32
C ILE A 10 -10.05 4.45 7.15
N ASP A 11 -9.93 5.17 8.24
CA ASP A 11 -9.64 6.60 8.19
C ASP A 11 -8.13 6.82 8.14
N LEU A 12 -7.59 6.88 6.93
CA LEU A 12 -6.16 7.09 6.73
C LEU A 12 -5.70 8.48 7.17
N LEU A 13 -6.59 9.46 7.19
CA LEU A 13 -6.23 10.82 7.61
C LEU A 13 -5.84 10.90 9.08
N GLN A 14 -6.24 9.93 9.91
CA GLN A 14 -5.78 9.86 11.31
C GLN A 14 -4.26 9.78 11.41
N SER A 15 -3.60 9.25 10.39
CA SER A 15 -2.15 9.10 10.36
C SER A 15 -1.42 10.29 9.76
N LYS A 16 -2.14 11.34 9.39
CA LYS A 16 -1.57 12.52 8.72
C LYS A 16 -0.45 13.17 9.54
N ASN A 17 -0.63 13.27 10.86
CA ASN A 17 0.34 13.94 11.72
C ASN A 17 1.62 13.12 11.93
N GLU A 18 1.61 11.85 11.56
CA GLU A 18 2.78 10.98 11.65
C GLU A 18 3.72 11.12 10.45
N LEU A 19 3.28 11.79 9.39
CA LEU A 19 4.09 11.99 8.20
C LEU A 19 5.17 13.04 8.48
N ILE A 20 6.39 12.72 8.07
CA ILE A 20 7.54 13.64 8.17
C ILE A 20 7.72 14.30 6.81
N ILE A 21 7.26 15.54 6.72
CA ILE A 21 7.26 16.31 5.47
C ILE A 21 8.41 17.30 5.49
N SER A 22 9.07 17.44 4.35
CA SER A 22 10.13 18.46 4.16
C SER A 22 10.00 19.08 2.77
N GLN A 23 10.64 20.23 2.60
CA GLN A 23 10.64 20.89 1.31
C GLN A 23 12.07 21.20 0.89
N LYS A 24 12.34 21.06 -0.39
CA LYS A 24 13.63 21.37 -0.99
C LYS A 24 13.41 21.82 -2.43
N GLU A 25 13.96 22.98 -2.78
CA GLU A 25 13.90 23.52 -4.13
C GLU A 25 12.48 23.60 -4.69
N GLY A 26 11.53 24.02 -3.84
CA GLY A 26 10.12 24.16 -4.23
C GLY A 26 9.36 22.85 -4.32
N LYS A 27 9.97 21.73 -3.98
CA LYS A 27 9.32 20.41 -4.02
C LYS A 27 9.08 19.89 -2.60
N THR A 28 8.01 19.14 -2.44
CA THR A 28 7.63 18.53 -1.16
C THR A 28 8.01 17.05 -1.15
N PHE A 29 8.63 16.63 -0.05
CA PHE A 29 9.08 15.25 0.15
C PHE A 29 8.49 14.70 1.43
N VAL A 30 8.34 13.38 1.48
CA VAL A 30 7.96 12.64 2.69
C VAL A 30 9.05 11.63 3.01
N LEU A 31 9.37 11.48 4.29
CA LEU A 31 10.30 10.45 4.74
C LEU A 31 9.56 9.13 4.87
N ASP A 32 9.92 8.16 4.03
CA ASP A 32 9.34 6.81 4.09
C ASP A 32 10.03 6.02 5.21
N PRO A 33 9.30 5.58 6.24
CA PRO A 33 9.92 4.87 7.37
C PRO A 33 10.36 3.45 7.03
N ILE A 34 9.86 2.87 5.95
CA ILE A 34 10.20 1.52 5.51
C ILE A 34 11.42 1.56 4.58
N ARG A 35 11.36 2.39 3.53
CA ARG A 35 12.47 2.56 2.60
C ARG A 35 13.60 3.42 3.17
N LYS A 36 13.32 4.16 4.26
CA LYS A 36 14.29 5.01 4.98
C LYS A 36 14.92 6.07 4.10
N LYS A 37 14.12 6.69 3.27
CA LYS A 37 14.55 7.77 2.38
C LYS A 37 13.42 8.76 2.12
N LYS A 38 13.79 9.95 1.67
CA LYS A 38 12.83 10.99 1.28
C LYS A 38 12.33 10.70 -0.13
N ILE A 39 11.01 10.71 -0.29
CA ILE A 39 10.34 10.43 -1.55
C ILE A 39 9.54 11.67 -1.96
N LEU A 40 9.55 12.01 -3.24
CA LEU A 40 8.74 13.10 -3.75
C LEU A 40 7.27 12.83 -3.47
N LEU A 41 6.62 13.78 -2.81
CA LEU A 41 5.22 13.60 -2.39
C LEU A 41 4.29 13.92 -3.56
N GLN A 42 3.77 12.87 -4.17
CA GLN A 42 2.75 12.93 -5.20
C GLN A 42 1.45 12.34 -4.64
N PRO A 43 0.30 12.56 -5.30
CA PRO A 43 -0.99 12.11 -4.74
C PRO A 43 -1.05 10.62 -4.38
N GLU A 44 -0.54 9.76 -5.24
CA GLU A 44 -0.51 8.32 -4.96
C GLU A 44 0.45 8.00 -3.82
N GLU A 45 1.61 8.66 -3.77
CA GLU A 45 2.58 8.45 -2.70
C GLU A 45 2.02 8.89 -1.34
N LEU A 46 1.21 9.94 -1.32
CA LEU A 46 0.52 10.37 -0.10
C LEU A 46 -0.36 9.24 0.44
N VAL A 47 -1.14 8.61 -0.41
CA VAL A 47 -2.00 7.49 -0.01
C VAL A 47 -1.16 6.34 0.53
N ARG A 48 -0.08 6.01 -0.16
CA ARG A 48 0.85 4.95 0.29
C ARG A 48 1.42 5.27 1.66
N GLN A 49 1.88 6.48 1.88
CA GLN A 49 2.50 6.88 3.16
C GLN A 49 1.48 6.88 4.30
N LEU A 50 0.26 7.33 4.05
CA LEU A 50 -0.82 7.26 5.04
C LEU A 50 -1.13 5.81 5.40
N MET A 51 -1.16 4.92 4.41
CA MET A 51 -1.41 3.50 4.64
C MET A 51 -0.27 2.84 5.43
N ILE A 52 0.97 3.18 5.13
CA ILE A 52 2.13 2.70 5.88
C ILE A 52 2.02 3.13 7.35
N GLN A 53 1.72 4.39 7.61
CA GLN A 53 1.58 4.89 8.97
C GLN A 53 0.42 4.23 9.69
N TRP A 54 -0.70 3.99 9.00
CA TRP A 54 -1.82 3.28 9.59
C TRP A 54 -1.41 1.87 10.01
N LEU A 55 -0.68 1.16 9.17
CA LEU A 55 -0.18 -0.18 9.50
C LEU A 55 0.72 -0.15 10.74
N ILE A 56 1.63 0.82 10.82
CA ILE A 56 2.57 0.94 11.94
C ILE A 56 1.83 1.30 13.23
N GLN A 57 0.88 2.23 13.17
CA GLN A 57 0.25 2.81 14.37
C GLN A 57 -0.95 1.99 14.86
N LYS A 58 -1.70 1.37 13.95
CA LYS A 58 -2.99 0.75 14.27
C LYS A 58 -3.00 -0.76 14.20
N THR A 59 -1.88 -1.38 13.84
CA THR A 59 -1.75 -2.84 13.79
C THR A 59 -0.51 -3.29 14.53
N ASP A 60 -0.43 -4.60 14.79
CA ASP A 60 0.73 -5.19 15.46
C ASP A 60 1.81 -5.65 14.48
N PHE A 61 1.68 -5.33 13.20
CA PHE A 61 2.68 -5.73 12.21
C PHE A 61 4.00 -5.03 12.47
N ASN A 62 5.08 -5.80 12.44
CA ASN A 62 6.43 -5.27 12.58
C ASN A 62 6.84 -4.55 11.28
N ARG A 63 7.53 -3.42 11.42
CA ARG A 63 8.05 -2.68 10.26
C ARG A 63 8.89 -3.55 9.34
N ASN A 64 9.64 -4.50 9.90
CA ASN A 64 10.49 -5.40 9.13
C ASN A 64 9.69 -6.38 8.27
N ASN A 65 8.40 -6.54 8.55
CA ASN A 65 7.49 -7.39 7.77
C ASN A 65 6.69 -6.63 6.73
N ILE A 66 6.98 -5.34 6.57
CA ILE A 66 6.33 -4.49 5.57
C ILE A 66 7.34 -4.16 4.48
N GLN A 67 7.00 -4.46 3.23
CA GLN A 67 7.82 -4.10 2.08
C GLN A 67 7.04 -3.15 1.17
N VAL A 68 7.75 -2.16 0.64
CA VAL A 68 7.16 -1.11 -0.21
C VAL A 68 7.77 -1.23 -1.59
N GLU A 69 6.92 -1.10 -2.61
CA GLU A 69 7.32 -1.24 -4.02
C GLU A 69 8.01 -2.56 -4.32
N LYS A 70 7.44 -3.65 -3.80
CA LYS A 70 7.98 -4.99 -4.02
C LYS A 70 7.85 -5.40 -5.47
N LEU A 71 8.98 -5.66 -6.12
CA LEU A 71 9.03 -6.15 -7.49
C LEU A 71 8.87 -7.67 -7.50
N ILE A 72 7.89 -8.16 -8.24
CA ILE A 72 7.65 -9.59 -8.41
C ILE A 72 7.59 -9.89 -9.89
N LYS A 73 8.30 -10.94 -10.31
CA LYS A 73 8.28 -11.41 -11.68
C LYS A 73 7.19 -12.45 -11.85
N ILE A 74 6.31 -12.22 -12.83
CA ILE A 74 5.24 -13.13 -13.20
C ILE A 74 5.46 -13.50 -14.67
N ASN A 75 5.86 -14.73 -14.93
CA ASN A 75 6.32 -15.19 -16.26
C ASN A 75 7.49 -14.32 -16.72
N HIS A 76 7.36 -13.63 -17.86
CA HIS A 76 8.38 -12.71 -18.38
C HIS A 76 8.08 -11.26 -18.04
N LEU A 77 7.04 -11.01 -17.23
CA LEU A 77 6.61 -9.67 -16.86
C LEU A 77 7.01 -9.40 -15.41
N SER A 78 7.36 -8.15 -15.12
CA SER A 78 7.62 -7.67 -13.78
C SER A 78 6.46 -6.81 -13.32
N ARG A 79 5.97 -7.05 -12.10
CA ARG A 79 4.92 -6.25 -11.48
C ARG A 79 5.43 -5.72 -10.15
N ARG A 80 5.25 -4.43 -9.93
CA ARG A 80 5.63 -3.79 -8.67
C ARG A 80 4.38 -3.59 -7.83
N PHE A 81 4.39 -4.12 -6.62
CA PHE A 81 3.29 -3.97 -5.66
C PHE A 81 3.61 -2.83 -4.70
N ASP A 82 2.59 -2.04 -4.35
CA ASP A 82 2.78 -0.87 -3.50
C ASP A 82 3.23 -1.26 -2.10
N ILE A 83 2.49 -2.14 -1.44
CA ILE A 83 2.81 -2.60 -0.10
C ILE A 83 2.51 -4.09 0.00
N VAL A 84 3.44 -4.84 0.56
CA VAL A 84 3.23 -6.25 0.91
C VAL A 84 3.55 -6.41 2.39
N VAL A 85 2.59 -6.93 3.15
CA VAL A 85 2.78 -7.25 4.56
C VAL A 85 2.96 -8.75 4.70
N TYR A 86 4.03 -9.15 5.38
CA TYR A 86 4.36 -10.57 5.61
C TYR A 86 3.97 -10.96 7.02
N ASP A 87 3.59 -12.23 7.20
CA ASP A 87 3.29 -12.79 8.52
C ASP A 87 4.58 -13.23 9.25
N LYS A 88 4.42 -13.83 10.43
CA LYS A 88 5.55 -14.30 11.23
C LYS A 88 6.42 -15.33 10.52
N ASN A 89 5.85 -16.07 9.58
CA ASN A 89 6.55 -17.13 8.82
C ASN A 89 7.13 -16.58 7.52
N ILE A 90 7.14 -15.27 7.36
CA ILE A 90 7.65 -14.57 6.16
C ILE A 90 6.89 -15.01 4.90
N GLN A 91 5.58 -15.26 5.06
CA GLN A 91 4.68 -15.51 3.94
C GLN A 91 3.85 -14.27 3.66
N PRO A 92 3.56 -13.95 2.40
CA PRO A 92 2.69 -12.81 2.08
C PRO A 92 1.33 -12.95 2.77
N TYR A 93 0.93 -11.94 3.50
CA TYR A 93 -0.30 -11.94 4.28
C TYR A 93 -1.31 -10.93 3.75
N ILE A 94 -0.88 -9.70 3.47
CA ILE A 94 -1.72 -8.65 2.91
C ILE A 94 -1.00 -8.03 1.73
N LEU A 95 -1.69 -7.94 0.60
CA LEU A 95 -1.27 -7.16 -0.55
C LEU A 95 -2.09 -5.88 -0.60
N ILE A 96 -1.44 -4.73 -0.65
CA ILE A 96 -2.11 -3.43 -0.66
C ILE A 96 -1.74 -2.66 -1.91
N GLU A 97 -2.74 -2.22 -2.65
CA GLU A 97 -2.60 -1.32 -3.79
C GLU A 97 -3.18 0.05 -3.46
N CYS A 98 -2.38 1.07 -3.68
CA CYS A 98 -2.76 2.45 -3.42
C CYS A 98 -2.97 3.19 -4.73
N LYS A 99 -4.06 3.93 -4.81
CA LYS A 99 -4.39 4.78 -5.94
C LYS A 99 -4.47 6.22 -5.48
N ALA A 100 -4.21 7.17 -6.38
CA ALA A 100 -4.38 8.59 -6.07
C ALA A 100 -5.81 8.87 -5.62
N PRO A 101 -6.03 9.89 -4.77
CA PRO A 101 -7.37 10.18 -4.23
C PRO A 101 -8.44 10.48 -5.28
N ASP A 102 -8.04 10.97 -6.45
CA ASP A 102 -8.96 11.27 -7.55
C ASP A 102 -9.24 10.07 -8.45
N ILE A 103 -8.58 8.94 -8.22
CA ILE A 103 -8.79 7.71 -9.00
C ILE A 103 -9.84 6.86 -8.29
N ARG A 104 -10.94 6.58 -8.99
CA ARG A 104 -12.00 5.75 -8.46
C ARG A 104 -11.57 4.28 -8.46
N ILE A 105 -11.88 3.59 -7.37
CA ILE A 105 -11.66 2.15 -7.26
C ILE A 105 -12.86 1.45 -7.90
N SER A 106 -12.60 0.76 -9.02
CA SER A 106 -13.63 0.02 -9.74
C SER A 106 -13.46 -1.48 -9.50
N GLN A 107 -14.49 -2.24 -9.84
CA GLN A 107 -14.43 -3.71 -9.78
C GLN A 107 -13.33 -4.23 -10.70
N SER A 108 -13.13 -3.64 -11.87
CA SER A 108 -12.08 -4.06 -12.79
C SER A 108 -10.69 -3.83 -12.22
N THR A 109 -10.49 -2.74 -11.48
CA THR A 109 -9.23 -2.49 -10.77
C THR A 109 -8.95 -3.59 -9.75
N PHE A 110 -9.96 -3.92 -8.94
CA PHE A 110 -9.85 -4.97 -7.95
C PHE A 110 -9.56 -6.33 -8.61
N ASP A 111 -10.28 -6.67 -9.67
CA ASP A 111 -10.11 -7.93 -10.38
C ASP A 111 -8.71 -8.05 -10.96
N GLN A 112 -8.17 -6.98 -11.52
CA GLN A 112 -6.83 -6.97 -12.09
C GLN A 112 -5.77 -7.25 -11.01
N ILE A 113 -5.91 -6.63 -9.85
CA ILE A 113 -4.98 -6.84 -8.74
C ILE A 113 -5.13 -8.26 -8.17
N ALA A 114 -6.35 -8.77 -8.11
CA ALA A 114 -6.60 -10.14 -7.67
C ALA A 114 -5.91 -11.16 -8.58
N VAL A 115 -5.88 -10.93 -9.88
CA VAL A 115 -5.15 -11.79 -10.84
C VAL A 115 -3.66 -11.78 -10.52
N TYR A 116 -3.07 -10.62 -10.30
CA TYR A 116 -1.66 -10.53 -9.93
C TYR A 116 -1.37 -11.18 -8.58
N ASN A 117 -2.31 -11.11 -7.64
CA ASN A 117 -2.16 -11.75 -6.34
C ASN A 117 -2.15 -13.28 -6.42
N MET A 118 -2.60 -13.88 -7.52
CA MET A 118 -2.53 -15.34 -7.68
C MET A 118 -1.11 -15.86 -7.56
N THR A 119 -0.11 -15.08 -8.00
CA THR A 119 1.30 -15.46 -7.85
C THR A 119 1.79 -15.26 -6.43
N LEU A 120 1.41 -14.17 -5.78
CA LEU A 120 1.82 -13.85 -4.41
C LEU A 120 1.05 -14.68 -3.39
N SER A 121 -0.21 -14.98 -3.68
CA SER A 121 -1.11 -15.78 -2.83
C SER A 121 -1.33 -15.20 -1.43
N ALA A 122 -1.34 -13.88 -1.29
CA ALA A 122 -1.70 -13.25 -0.04
C ALA A 122 -3.18 -13.52 0.26
N PRO A 123 -3.53 -13.94 1.49
CA PRO A 123 -4.93 -14.21 1.83
C PRO A 123 -5.80 -12.95 1.90
N PHE A 124 -5.19 -11.77 2.06
CA PHE A 124 -5.94 -10.51 2.10
C PHE A 124 -5.42 -9.55 1.03
N LEU A 125 -6.37 -8.85 0.43
CA LEU A 125 -6.10 -7.87 -0.61
C LEU A 125 -6.84 -6.59 -0.28
N ILE A 126 -6.11 -5.47 -0.21
CA ILE A 126 -6.68 -4.16 0.07
C ILE A 126 -6.38 -3.24 -1.11
N VAL A 127 -7.40 -2.53 -1.58
CA VAL A 127 -7.25 -1.46 -2.56
C VAL A 127 -7.79 -0.19 -1.93
N THR A 128 -7.03 0.88 -1.96
CA THR A 128 -7.42 2.13 -1.34
C THR A 128 -6.99 3.34 -2.15
N ASN A 129 -7.80 4.40 -2.12
CA ASN A 129 -7.43 5.71 -2.64
C ASN A 129 -7.52 6.80 -1.55
N ARG A 130 -7.56 6.42 -0.27
CA ARG A 130 -7.80 7.22 0.91
C ARG A 130 -9.30 7.45 1.17
N LEU A 131 -10.08 7.71 0.14
CA LEU A 131 -11.53 7.95 0.26
C LEU A 131 -12.32 6.65 0.28
N GLU A 132 -11.83 5.65 -0.46
CA GLU A 132 -12.41 4.31 -0.54
C GLU A 132 -11.33 3.28 -0.18
N THR A 133 -11.76 2.26 0.50
CA THR A 133 -10.87 1.13 0.86
C THR A 133 -11.61 -0.18 0.74
#